data_3d3ca688e7e8c0813fe9a63eb84a2a00
#
_entry.id   3d3ca688e7e8c0813fe9a63eb84a2a00
#
_cell.length_a   1.000
_cell.length_b   1.000
_cell.length_c   1.000
_cell.angle_alpha   90.00
_cell.angle_beta   90.00
_cell.angle_gamma   90.00
#
_symmetry.space_group_name_H-M   'P 1'
#
loop_
_entity.id
_entity.type
_entity.pdbx_description
1 polymer ?
#
loop_
_entity_poly.entity_id
_entity_poly.type
_entity_poly.pdbx_seq_one_letter_code
_entity_poly.pdbx_strand_id
1 'polypeptide(L)'
;MSVNYHDLSQDFITFCIEQQVLKFGEFKTKAGRLSPYFFNAGLFNDGDSLLRLGEFYANSIEKSGIEFDMLFGPAYKGIPLAASIAIAFAKKGRNLPYAYNRKEAKDHGEGGTVVGAPLTGRVLIIDDV
;
A
#
# COMPACT_ATOMS: atom_id res chain seq x y z
N MET A 1 17.53 16.59 5.35
CA MET A 1 16.33 17.45 5.44
C MET A 1 15.14 16.59 5.82
N SER A 2 14.51 16.88 6.93
CA SER A 2 13.36 16.08 7.36
C SER A 2 12.10 16.50 6.60
N VAL A 3 11.38 15.52 6.07
CA VAL A 3 10.11 15.76 5.41
C VAL A 3 9.04 15.94 6.49
N ASN A 4 8.28 17.02 6.38
CA ASN A 4 7.17 17.30 7.28
C ASN A 4 5.97 16.43 6.85
N TYR A 5 5.23 15.87 7.81
CA TYR A 5 4.01 15.10 7.52
C TYR A 5 2.98 15.92 6.76
N HIS A 6 2.87 17.21 7.06
CA HIS A 6 1.94 18.08 6.36
C HIS A 6 2.28 18.15 4.87
N ASP A 7 3.55 18.36 4.55
CA ASP A 7 4.01 18.45 3.16
C ASP A 7 3.83 17.11 2.44
N LEU A 8 4.15 16.00 3.11
CA LEU A 8 3.98 14.66 2.56
C LEU A 8 2.51 14.37 2.26
N SER A 9 1.61 14.74 3.18
CA SER A 9 0.17 14.55 3.00
C SER A 9 -0.37 15.38 1.84
N GLN A 10 0.06 16.63 1.72
CA GLN A 10 -0.35 17.50 0.63
C GLN A 10 0.13 16.97 -0.71
N ASP A 11 1.35 16.51 -0.79
CA ASP A 11 1.91 15.92 -2.02
C ASP A 11 1.17 14.66 -2.41
N PHE A 12 0.81 13.83 -1.43
CA PHE A 12 0.04 12.62 -1.69
C PHE A 12 -1.36 12.94 -2.22
N ILE A 13 -2.04 13.91 -1.60
CA ILE A 13 -3.38 14.33 -2.05
C ILE A 13 -3.31 14.87 -3.48
N THR A 14 -2.31 15.71 -3.78
CA THR A 14 -2.09 16.23 -5.12
C THR A 14 -1.89 15.11 -6.13
N PHE A 15 -1.06 14.13 -5.77
CA PHE A 15 -0.83 12.95 -6.60
C PHE A 15 -2.13 12.17 -6.84
N CYS A 16 -2.94 11.97 -5.82
CA CYS A 16 -4.23 11.26 -5.95
C CYS A 16 -5.19 11.99 -6.89
N ILE A 17 -5.22 13.31 -6.83
CA ILE A 17 -6.04 14.13 -7.71
C ILE A 17 -5.55 14.03 -9.15
N GLU A 18 -4.24 14.16 -9.37
CA GLU A 18 -3.63 14.05 -10.71
C GLU A 18 -3.90 12.69 -11.35
N GLN A 19 -3.86 11.62 -10.58
CA GLN A 19 -4.13 10.27 -11.05
C GLN A 19 -5.64 9.98 -11.15
N GLN A 20 -6.48 10.93 -10.78
CA GLN A 20 -7.94 10.79 -10.75
C GLN A 20 -8.43 9.70 -9.79
N VAL A 21 -7.59 9.31 -8.87
CA VAL A 21 -7.94 8.38 -7.79
C VAL A 21 -8.88 9.05 -6.80
N LEU A 22 -8.64 10.34 -6.54
CA LEU A 22 -9.48 11.16 -5.65
C LEU A 22 -10.20 12.20 -6.49
N LYS A 23 -11.53 12.20 -6.40
CA LYS A 23 -12.39 13.16 -7.09
C LYS A 23 -13.30 13.82 -6.09
N PHE A 24 -13.56 15.12 -6.27
CA PHE A 24 -14.50 15.87 -5.46
C PHE A 24 -15.79 16.09 -6.23
N GLY A 25 -16.93 16.11 -5.52
CA GLY A 25 -18.23 16.27 -6.11
C GLY A 25 -19.28 15.59 -5.24
N GLU A 26 -20.45 15.35 -5.82
CA GLU A 26 -21.49 14.58 -5.14
C GLU A 26 -21.48 13.15 -5.65
N PHE A 27 -21.17 12.22 -4.77
CA PHE A 27 -21.11 10.80 -5.11
C PHE A 27 -21.99 10.01 -4.15
N LYS A 28 -22.71 9.03 -4.68
CA LYS A 28 -23.51 8.12 -3.88
C LYS A 28 -22.70 6.87 -3.58
N THR A 29 -22.50 6.58 -2.30
CA THR A 29 -21.78 5.37 -1.89
C THR A 29 -22.66 4.14 -2.06
N LYS A 30 -22.07 2.94 -1.97
CA LYS A 30 -22.81 1.67 -2.01
C LYS A 30 -23.86 1.59 -0.91
N ALA A 31 -23.62 2.25 0.22
CA ALA A 31 -24.56 2.32 1.34
C ALA A 31 -25.67 3.35 1.12
N GLY A 32 -25.69 4.06 0.00
CA GLY A 32 -26.71 5.05 -0.32
C GLY A 32 -26.46 6.43 0.26
N ARG A 33 -25.31 6.66 0.88
CA ARG A 33 -24.95 7.98 1.43
C ARG A 33 -24.38 8.88 0.36
N LEU A 34 -24.66 10.17 0.45
CA LEU A 34 -23.98 11.17 -0.36
C LEU A 34 -22.62 11.47 0.25
N SER A 35 -21.59 11.46 -0.58
CA SER A 35 -20.23 11.79 -0.16
C SER A 35 -19.70 12.96 -1.00
N PRO A 36 -18.96 13.91 -0.39
CA PRO A 36 -18.37 15.01 -1.14
C PRO A 36 -17.13 14.59 -1.93
N TYR A 37 -16.71 13.35 -1.82
CA TYR A 37 -15.56 12.83 -2.58
C TYR A 37 -15.73 11.36 -2.91
N PHE A 38 -14.95 10.92 -3.89
CA PHE A 38 -14.84 9.51 -4.26
C PHE A 38 -13.37 9.15 -4.39
N PHE A 39 -12.97 8.05 -3.75
CA PHE A 39 -11.60 7.56 -3.78
C PHE A 39 -11.60 6.15 -4.36
N ASN A 40 -10.85 5.95 -5.43
CA ASN A 40 -10.74 4.65 -6.09
C ASN A 40 -9.27 4.27 -6.27
N ALA A 41 -8.74 3.50 -5.33
CA ALA A 41 -7.35 3.05 -5.36
C ALA A 41 -7.02 2.19 -6.57
N GLY A 42 -8.02 1.58 -7.20
CA GLY A 42 -7.82 0.79 -8.43
C GLY A 42 -7.32 1.60 -9.61
N LEU A 43 -7.37 2.92 -9.53
CA LEU A 43 -6.84 3.80 -10.58
C LEU A 43 -5.34 4.06 -10.47
N PHE A 44 -4.68 3.56 -9.44
CA PHE A 44 -3.23 3.38 -9.43
C PHE A 44 -2.93 2.13 -10.26
N ASN A 45 -2.94 2.27 -11.57
CA ASN A 45 -3.00 1.13 -12.47
C ASN A 45 -1.90 1.08 -13.53
N ASP A 46 -0.81 1.78 -13.29
CA ASP A 46 0.36 1.70 -14.15
C ASP A 46 1.65 1.74 -13.31
N GLY A 47 2.77 1.50 -13.99
CA GLY A 47 4.06 1.42 -13.30
C GLY A 47 4.46 2.69 -12.60
N ASP A 48 4.23 3.83 -13.23
CA ASP A 48 4.59 5.11 -12.64
C ASP A 48 3.77 5.42 -11.39
N SER A 49 2.47 5.22 -11.45
CA SER A 49 1.62 5.47 -10.29
C SER A 49 1.91 4.52 -9.14
N LEU A 50 2.22 3.24 -9.45
CA LEU A 50 2.60 2.27 -8.42
C LEU A 50 3.96 2.60 -7.81
N LEU A 51 4.92 3.05 -8.62
CA LEU A 51 6.23 3.48 -8.13
C LEU A 51 6.07 4.65 -7.15
N ARG A 52 5.34 5.67 -7.55
CA ARG A 52 5.13 6.87 -6.72
C ARG A 52 4.33 6.53 -5.45
N LEU A 53 3.31 5.69 -5.58
CA LEU A 53 2.52 5.24 -4.43
C LEU A 53 3.40 4.52 -3.42
N GLY A 54 4.25 3.60 -3.88
CA GLY A 54 5.20 2.90 -3.02
C GLY A 54 6.15 3.85 -2.30
N GLU A 55 6.64 4.86 -3.00
CA GLU A 55 7.53 5.86 -2.41
C GLU A 55 6.82 6.70 -1.35
N PHE A 56 5.58 7.12 -1.58
CA PHE A 56 4.80 7.84 -0.58
C PHE A 56 4.59 7.01 0.69
N TYR A 57 4.24 5.75 0.54
CA TYR A 57 4.07 4.85 1.68
C TYR A 57 5.39 4.64 2.43
N ALA A 58 6.48 4.38 1.69
CA ALA A 58 7.79 4.16 2.32
C ALA A 58 8.22 5.39 3.12
N ASN A 59 8.06 6.57 2.55
CA ASN A 59 8.39 7.82 3.23
C ASN A 59 7.52 8.03 4.49
N SER A 60 6.24 7.72 4.40
CA SER A 60 5.33 7.83 5.52
C SER A 60 5.69 6.85 6.64
N ILE A 61 6.03 5.63 6.28
CA ILE A 61 6.44 4.59 7.24
C ILE A 61 7.72 5.02 7.97
N GLU A 62 8.72 5.50 7.23
CA GLU A 62 9.96 6.00 7.84
C GLU A 62 9.69 7.16 8.78
N LYS A 63 8.84 8.08 8.36
CA LYS A 63 8.52 9.26 9.17
C LYS A 63 7.80 8.88 10.46
N SER A 64 7.00 7.82 10.43
CA SER A 64 6.27 7.35 11.60
C SER A 64 7.18 6.80 12.70
N GLY A 65 8.40 6.39 12.33
CA GLY A 65 9.33 5.78 13.27
C GLY A 65 8.97 4.36 13.68
N ILE A 66 7.97 3.75 13.04
CA ILE A 66 7.58 2.38 13.37
C ILE A 66 8.71 1.41 13.06
N GLU A 67 8.96 0.49 13.98
CA GLU A 67 9.97 -0.54 13.80
C GLU A 67 9.33 -1.82 13.29
N PHE A 68 9.89 -2.37 12.23
CA PHE A 68 9.38 -3.59 11.63
C PHE A 68 10.50 -4.33 10.90
N ASP A 69 10.28 -5.62 10.66
CA ASP A 69 11.28 -6.50 10.07
C ASP A 69 10.90 -6.99 8.69
N MET A 70 9.61 -7.01 8.36
CA MET A 70 9.13 -7.45 7.06
C MET A 70 7.77 -6.84 6.74
N LEU A 71 7.39 -6.93 5.47
CA LEU A 71 6.11 -6.43 4.97
C LEU A 71 5.18 -7.59 4.62
N PHE A 72 3.90 -7.40 4.89
CA PHE A 72 2.88 -8.37 4.53
C PHE A 72 1.70 -7.67 3.85
N GLY A 73 1.31 -8.17 2.67
CA GLY A 73 0.18 -7.64 1.92
C GLY A 73 -1.00 -8.60 1.92
N PRO A 74 -2.08 -8.29 2.64
CA PRO A 74 -3.27 -9.13 2.62
C PRO A 74 -3.93 -9.15 1.24
N ALA A 75 -4.36 -10.34 0.80
CA ALA A 75 -5.05 -10.46 -0.46
C ALA A 75 -6.38 -9.68 -0.42
N TYR A 76 -6.72 -9.00 -1.48
CA TYR A 76 -5.95 -8.97 -2.72
C TYR A 76 -5.26 -7.63 -2.95
N LYS A 77 -5.87 -6.52 -2.53
CA LYS A 77 -5.36 -5.17 -2.79
C LYS A 77 -4.04 -4.88 -2.08
N GLY A 78 -3.84 -5.48 -0.91
CA GLY A 78 -2.60 -5.31 -0.17
C GLY A 78 -1.38 -5.91 -0.87
N ILE A 79 -1.58 -6.88 -1.76
CA ILE A 79 -0.47 -7.56 -2.43
C ILE A 79 0.34 -6.61 -3.32
N PRO A 80 -0.26 -5.95 -4.33
CA PRO A 80 0.52 -5.03 -5.16
C PRO A 80 1.01 -3.82 -4.37
N LEU A 81 0.24 -3.38 -3.37
CA LEU A 81 0.62 -2.25 -2.56
C LEU A 81 1.88 -2.55 -1.74
N ALA A 82 1.89 -3.67 -1.01
CA ALA A 82 3.06 -4.07 -0.23
C ALA A 82 4.27 -4.35 -1.11
N ALA A 83 4.06 -4.95 -2.29
CA ALA A 83 5.14 -5.17 -3.25
C ALA A 83 5.77 -3.84 -3.71
N SER A 84 4.95 -2.85 -4.02
CA SER A 84 5.43 -1.52 -4.41
C SER A 84 6.23 -0.86 -3.29
N ILE A 85 5.80 -1.02 -2.05
CA ILE A 85 6.49 -0.49 -0.88
C ILE A 85 7.83 -1.19 -0.67
N ALA A 86 7.85 -2.52 -0.82
CA ALA A 86 9.09 -3.29 -0.69
C ALA A 86 10.15 -2.83 -1.71
N ILE A 87 9.72 -2.58 -2.95
CA ILE A 87 10.61 -2.07 -4.00
C ILE A 87 11.11 -0.66 -3.65
N ALA A 88 10.25 0.20 -3.13
CA ALA A 88 10.64 1.55 -2.73
C ALA A 88 11.70 1.51 -1.62
N PHE A 89 11.54 0.63 -0.63
CA PHE A 89 12.54 0.46 0.42
C PHE A 89 13.86 -0.09 -0.13
N ALA A 90 13.80 -1.02 -1.07
CA ALA A 90 15.02 -1.55 -1.70
C ALA A 90 15.80 -0.44 -2.40
N LYS A 91 15.14 0.49 -3.07
CA LYS A 91 15.79 1.65 -3.68
C LYS A 91 16.46 2.55 -2.64
N LYS A 92 15.94 2.56 -1.42
CA LYS A 92 16.54 3.33 -0.31
C LYS A 92 17.67 2.58 0.39
N GLY A 93 18.00 1.37 -0.06
CA GLY A 93 19.04 0.55 0.51
C GLY A 93 18.57 -0.41 1.60
N ARG A 94 17.27 -0.52 1.81
CA ARG A 94 16.69 -1.43 2.80
C ARG A 94 15.96 -2.56 2.12
N ASN A 95 16.58 -3.74 2.10
CA ASN A 95 15.99 -4.93 1.47
C ASN A 95 15.15 -5.69 2.50
N LEU A 96 13.84 -5.54 2.40
CA LEU A 96 12.88 -6.13 3.35
C LEU A 96 12.29 -7.43 2.80
N PRO A 97 12.16 -8.46 3.64
CA PRO A 97 11.37 -9.63 3.28
C PRO A 97 9.90 -9.23 3.05
N TYR A 98 9.26 -9.94 2.13
CA TYR A 98 7.90 -9.64 1.69
C TYR A 98 7.12 -10.93 1.60
N ALA A 99 5.89 -10.90 2.08
CA ALA A 99 4.96 -12.01 2.01
C ALA A 99 3.54 -11.49 1.75
N TYR A 100 2.70 -12.38 1.30
CA TYR A 100 1.29 -12.11 1.12
C TYR A 100 0.51 -13.40 1.34
N ASN A 101 -0.81 -13.32 1.38
CA ASN A 101 -1.63 -14.51 1.51
C ASN A 101 -2.46 -14.71 0.24
N ARG A 102 -2.96 -15.92 0.11
CA ARG A 102 -4.05 -16.24 -0.81
C ARG A 102 -5.28 -16.51 0.04
N LYS A 103 -6.46 -16.19 -0.47
CA LYS A 103 -7.69 -16.41 0.29
C LYS A 103 -8.11 -17.87 0.33
N GLU A 104 -7.63 -18.65 -0.63
CA GLU A 104 -7.93 -20.08 -0.70
C GLU A 104 -6.68 -20.89 -0.47
N ALA A 105 -6.77 -21.92 0.35
CA ALA A 105 -5.67 -22.83 0.59
C ALA A 105 -5.37 -23.62 -0.70
N LYS A 106 -4.09 -23.94 -0.90
CA LYS A 106 -3.66 -24.73 -2.03
C LYS A 106 -4.13 -26.17 -1.85
N ASP A 107 -4.77 -26.75 -2.90
CA ASP A 107 -5.30 -28.09 -2.85
C ASP A 107 -4.23 -29.18 -2.79
N HIS A 108 -3.02 -28.89 -3.25
CA HIS A 108 -1.97 -29.89 -3.39
C HIS A 108 -0.66 -29.40 -2.76
N GLY A 109 0.05 -30.34 -2.13
CA GLY A 109 1.38 -30.08 -1.60
C GLY A 109 1.36 -29.32 -0.30
N GLU A 110 2.30 -28.43 -0.13
CA GLU A 110 2.45 -27.66 1.10
C GLU A 110 1.24 -26.77 1.30
N GLY A 111 0.38 -27.16 2.21
CA GLY A 111 -0.79 -26.39 2.58
C GLY A 111 -0.38 -25.08 3.21
N GLY A 112 -1.23 -24.10 3.08
CA GLY A 112 -1.00 -22.82 3.71
C GLY A 112 -1.44 -21.70 2.81
N THR A 113 -1.75 -20.58 3.43
CA THR A 113 -2.25 -19.41 2.75
C THR A 113 -1.17 -18.34 2.55
N VAL A 114 -0.04 -18.46 3.22
CA VAL A 114 1.05 -17.48 3.15
C VAL A 114 2.03 -17.87 2.05
N VAL A 115 2.40 -16.88 1.23
CA VAL A 115 3.33 -17.02 0.11
C VAL A 115 4.43 -15.98 0.28
N GLY A 116 5.66 -16.36 -0.08
CA GLY A 116 6.81 -15.48 0.01
C GLY A 116 7.67 -15.80 1.20
N ALA A 117 8.24 -14.78 1.84
CA ALA A 117 9.13 -14.98 2.97
C ALA A 117 8.40 -15.54 4.19
N PRO A 118 9.05 -16.37 5.02
CA PRO A 118 8.46 -16.79 6.26
C PRO A 118 8.13 -15.61 7.16
N LEU A 119 6.99 -15.67 7.85
CA LEU A 119 6.59 -14.61 8.77
C LEU A 119 7.46 -14.70 10.03
N THR A 120 8.36 -13.75 10.18
CA THR A 120 9.28 -13.70 11.33
C THR A 120 9.44 -12.25 11.80
N GLY A 121 9.64 -12.09 13.10
CA GLY A 121 9.85 -10.78 13.67
C GLY A 121 8.59 -9.92 13.67
N ARG A 122 8.79 -8.62 13.54
CA ARG A 122 7.72 -7.64 13.53
C ARG A 122 7.21 -7.46 12.12
N VAL A 123 5.99 -7.86 11.88
CA VAL A 123 5.39 -7.85 10.54
C VAL A 123 4.52 -6.62 10.40
N LEU A 124 4.86 -5.76 9.43
CA LEU A 124 4.05 -4.60 9.10
C LEU A 124 3.03 -4.98 8.03
N ILE A 125 1.76 -4.89 8.38
CA ILE A 125 0.67 -5.22 7.47
C ILE A 125 0.29 -3.97 6.67
N ILE A 126 0.25 -4.12 5.36
CA ILE A 126 -0.05 -3.04 4.43
C ILE A 126 -1.38 -3.32 3.75
N ASP A 127 -2.31 -2.40 3.85
CA ASP A 127 -3.59 -2.51 3.16
C ASP A 127 -4.08 -1.11 2.75
N ASP A 128 -5.12 -1.07 1.93
CA ASP A 128 -5.67 0.16 1.37
C ASP A 128 -6.85 0.74 2.17
N VAL A 129 -7.22 0.10 3.24
CA VAL A 129 -8.39 0.50 4.04
C VAL A 129 -8.16 1.79 4.80
#